data_3f34493ee7ba01b2f5503eeedaf2b650
#
_entry.id   3f34493ee7ba01b2f5503eeedaf2b650
#
_cell.length_a   1.000
_cell.length_b   1.000
_cell.length_c   1.000
_cell.angle_alpha   90.00
_cell.angle_beta   90.00
_cell.angle_gamma   90.00
#
_symmetry.space_group_name_H-M   'P 1'
#
loop_
_entity.id
_entity.type
_entity.pdbx_description
1 polymer ?
#
loop_
_entity_poly.entity_id
_entity_poly.type
_entity_poly.pdbx_seq_one_letter_code
_entity_poly.pdbx_strand_id
1 'polypeptide(L)'
;MENIEVLKHALPYIRQYREKTFIIKVGGELLQADGFLDRLSHDVALLYQLNIRVVIIHGGGPQLSEMAEKIGIESVKVNGRRITDDRMIEVANMVFSGASTDILGALRSHGTPAVGLSGVDGDLVQATRRPPVKLVDRETGEEREVDFQNVGDIDVVDSKVLNVLLDNRFVPVVAPLGADRAGKVLNINADTIASMVSAAMPAEKLFLLTNVGGVLKDIDDPSSRISYLTESGAESLLADGGVSGGMMPKLQSAVDAVRAGVKRAHIIDGLADNSLLFEVFTKKGTGTMVISDSAESEYLEQG
;
A
#
# COMPACT_ATOMS: atom_id res chain seq x y z
N MET A 1 19.45 17.87 26.82
CA MET A 1 20.47 16.87 26.40
C MET A 1 19.80 15.64 25.76
N GLU A 2 18.64 15.21 26.24
CA GLU A 2 17.90 14.04 25.69
C GLU A 2 17.64 14.13 24.18
N ASN A 3 17.24 15.29 23.66
CA ASN A 3 16.92 15.47 22.23
C ASN A 3 18.13 15.26 21.28
N ILE A 4 19.35 15.52 21.74
CA ILE A 4 20.57 15.31 20.94
C ILE A 4 20.91 13.81 20.85
N GLU A 5 20.69 13.04 21.90
CA GLU A 5 20.90 11.60 21.91
C GLU A 5 19.94 10.87 20.95
N VAL A 6 18.68 11.31 20.88
CA VAL A 6 17.69 10.79 19.91
C VAL A 6 18.19 10.97 18.47
N LEU A 7 18.72 12.14 18.13
CA LEU A 7 19.29 12.40 16.80
C LEU A 7 20.49 11.50 16.49
N LYS A 8 21.36 11.26 17.49
CA LYS A 8 22.50 10.35 17.31
C LYS A 8 22.04 8.90 17.06
N HIS A 9 21.00 8.44 17.72
CA HIS A 9 20.40 7.12 17.49
C HIS A 9 19.78 6.97 16.10
N ALA A 10 19.19 8.04 15.56
CA ALA A 10 18.62 8.03 14.22
C ALA A 10 19.68 8.10 13.09
N LEU A 11 20.90 8.61 13.37
CA LEU A 11 21.92 8.87 12.37
C LEU A 11 22.35 7.63 11.53
N PRO A 12 22.50 6.41 12.08
CA PRO A 12 22.79 5.21 11.29
C PRO A 12 21.69 4.94 10.25
N TYR A 13 20.43 5.04 10.64
CA TYR A 13 19.26 4.83 9.74
C TYR A 13 19.20 5.90 8.65
N ILE A 14 19.45 7.18 9.00
CA ILE A 14 19.50 8.29 8.05
C ILE A 14 20.56 8.02 6.98
N ARG A 15 21.75 7.57 7.37
CA ARG A 15 22.83 7.21 6.45
C ARG A 15 22.47 6.01 5.58
N GLN A 16 21.82 4.99 6.16
CA GLN A 16 21.41 3.78 5.46
C GLN A 16 20.33 4.03 4.41
N TYR A 17 19.36 4.90 4.73
CA TYR A 17 18.16 5.09 3.89
C TYR A 17 18.23 6.33 2.98
N ARG A 18 19.26 7.15 3.10
CA ARG A 18 19.45 8.28 2.20
C ARG A 18 19.47 7.83 0.74
N GLU A 19 18.67 8.50 -0.11
CA GLU A 19 18.48 8.19 -1.54
C GLU A 19 17.82 6.82 -1.82
N LYS A 20 17.42 6.08 -0.79
CA LYS A 20 16.64 4.86 -0.96
C LYS A 20 15.18 5.19 -1.21
N THR A 21 14.50 4.31 -1.93
CA THR A 21 13.09 4.47 -2.27
C THR A 21 12.22 3.68 -1.30
N PHE A 22 11.26 4.35 -0.71
CA PHE A 22 10.20 3.77 0.13
C PHE A 22 8.86 3.89 -0.61
N ILE A 23 8.13 2.81 -0.66
CA ILE A 23 6.76 2.80 -1.17
C ILE A 23 5.83 2.75 0.04
N ILE A 24 4.90 3.70 0.11
CA ILE A 24 3.93 3.79 1.20
C ILE A 24 2.54 3.61 0.63
N LYS A 25 1.90 2.49 0.93
CA LYS A 25 0.51 2.25 0.56
C LYS A 25 -0.41 2.66 1.69
N VAL A 26 -1.38 3.48 1.37
CA VAL A 26 -2.39 4.00 2.29
C VAL A 26 -3.75 3.38 2.00
N GLY A 27 -4.37 2.75 3.00
CA GLY A 27 -5.74 2.22 2.91
C GLY A 27 -6.77 3.34 2.76
N GLY A 28 -7.85 3.09 2.01
CA GLY A 28 -8.93 4.07 1.86
C GLY A 28 -9.62 4.40 3.20
N GLU A 29 -9.68 3.44 4.10
CA GLU A 29 -10.22 3.62 5.46
C GLU A 29 -9.44 4.65 6.28
N LEU A 30 -8.11 4.71 6.09
CA LEU A 30 -7.26 5.68 6.79
C LEU A 30 -7.49 7.11 6.30
N LEU A 31 -7.81 7.28 5.01
CA LEU A 31 -8.05 8.59 4.42
C LEU A 31 -9.31 9.28 5.00
N GLN A 32 -10.22 8.51 5.65
CA GLN A 32 -11.40 9.02 6.33
C GLN A 32 -11.17 9.30 7.81
N ALA A 33 -10.03 8.88 8.36
CA ALA A 33 -9.74 9.06 9.77
C ALA A 33 -9.28 10.49 10.07
N ASP A 34 -9.85 11.08 11.13
CA ASP A 34 -9.54 12.44 11.54
C ASP A 34 -8.04 12.65 11.80
N GLY A 35 -7.48 13.69 11.19
CA GLY A 35 -6.08 14.08 11.36
C GLY A 35 -5.06 13.12 10.72
N PHE A 36 -5.49 12.03 10.05
CA PHE A 36 -4.57 11.07 9.45
C PHE A 36 -3.70 11.70 8.36
N LEU A 37 -4.31 12.45 7.45
CA LEU A 37 -3.56 13.09 6.35
C LEU A 37 -2.51 14.07 6.85
N ASP A 38 -2.79 14.81 7.92
CA ASP A 38 -1.83 15.72 8.54
C ASP A 38 -0.64 14.94 9.12
N ARG A 39 -0.89 13.89 9.91
CA ARG A 39 0.17 13.03 10.49
C ARG A 39 1.02 12.37 9.41
N LEU A 40 0.39 11.73 8.41
CA LEU A 40 1.10 11.11 7.29
C LEU A 40 1.98 12.12 6.56
N SER A 41 1.44 13.31 6.28
CA SER A 41 2.17 14.35 5.55
C SER A 41 3.36 14.90 6.34
N HIS A 42 3.22 15.02 7.66
CA HIS A 42 4.33 15.37 8.55
C HIS A 42 5.44 14.31 8.51
N ASP A 43 5.08 13.02 8.61
CA ASP A 43 6.04 11.91 8.56
C ASP A 43 6.75 11.86 7.19
N VAL A 44 5.98 11.98 6.10
CA VAL A 44 6.54 12.02 4.74
C VAL A 44 7.44 13.23 4.53
N ALA A 45 7.08 14.40 5.07
CA ALA A 45 7.92 15.60 5.00
C ALA A 45 9.27 15.37 5.70
N LEU A 46 9.28 14.69 6.85
CA LEU A 46 10.53 14.33 7.53
C LEU A 46 11.39 13.40 6.65
N LEU A 47 10.81 12.33 6.10
CA LEU A 47 11.52 11.42 5.20
C LEU A 47 12.09 12.17 3.98
N TYR A 48 11.28 13.04 3.38
CA TYR A 48 11.67 13.87 2.24
C TYR A 48 12.85 14.79 2.57
N GLN A 49 12.84 15.46 3.73
CA GLN A 49 13.94 16.32 4.19
C GLN A 49 15.24 15.54 4.45
N LEU A 50 15.11 14.28 4.87
CA LEU A 50 16.25 13.37 5.06
C LEU A 50 16.77 12.78 3.73
N ASN A 51 16.26 13.22 2.60
CA ASN A 51 16.59 12.75 1.25
C ASN A 51 16.25 11.26 1.02
N ILE A 52 15.19 10.78 1.66
CA ILE A 52 14.58 9.48 1.37
C ILE A 52 13.54 9.70 0.28
N ARG A 53 13.58 8.89 -0.77
CA ARG A 53 12.64 8.95 -1.89
C ARG A 53 11.34 8.26 -1.49
N VAL A 54 10.21 8.93 -1.61
CA VAL A 54 8.91 8.39 -1.21
C VAL A 54 7.97 8.35 -2.39
N VAL A 55 7.28 7.23 -2.58
CA VAL A 55 6.12 7.08 -3.47
C VAL A 55 4.93 6.70 -2.61
N ILE A 56 3.82 7.41 -2.73
CA ILE A 56 2.57 7.10 -2.04
C ILE A 56 1.63 6.42 -3.03
N ILE A 57 1.04 5.29 -2.63
CA ILE A 57 -0.02 4.62 -3.37
C ILE A 57 -1.24 4.58 -2.47
N HIS A 58 -2.35 5.16 -2.89
CA HIS A 58 -3.52 5.20 -2.03
C HIS A 58 -4.63 4.27 -2.53
N GLY A 59 -5.47 3.82 -1.60
CA GLY A 59 -6.76 3.22 -1.89
C GLY A 59 -7.88 4.27 -1.93
N GLY A 60 -9.11 3.81 -1.98
CA GLY A 60 -10.29 4.68 -1.98
C GLY A 60 -11.60 3.87 -1.99
N GLY A 61 -11.52 2.62 -1.55
CA GLY A 61 -12.67 1.70 -1.56
C GLY A 61 -13.88 2.19 -0.75
N PRO A 62 -13.72 2.66 0.48
CA PRO A 62 -14.81 3.25 1.27
C PRO A 62 -15.42 4.50 0.61
N GLN A 63 -14.58 5.44 0.17
CA GLN A 63 -14.98 6.67 -0.52
C GLN A 63 -15.77 6.36 -1.81
N LEU A 64 -15.30 5.36 -2.55
CA LEU A 64 -15.99 4.91 -3.77
C LEU A 64 -17.36 4.31 -3.44
N SER A 65 -17.48 3.53 -2.35
CA SER A 65 -18.79 2.98 -1.92
C SER A 65 -19.74 4.09 -1.51
N GLU A 66 -19.27 5.05 -0.71
CA GLU A 66 -20.07 6.19 -0.23
C GLU A 66 -20.53 7.08 -1.39
N MET A 67 -19.66 7.39 -2.36
CA MET A 67 -20.02 8.20 -3.50
C MET A 67 -21.01 7.48 -4.41
N ALA A 68 -20.82 6.19 -4.68
CA ALA A 68 -21.73 5.39 -5.47
C ALA A 68 -23.15 5.39 -4.86
N GLU A 69 -23.24 5.19 -3.55
CA GLU A 69 -24.53 5.27 -2.82
C GLU A 69 -25.18 6.65 -2.96
N LYS A 70 -24.44 7.75 -2.76
CA LYS A 70 -24.94 9.13 -2.89
C LYS A 70 -25.53 9.44 -4.25
N ILE A 71 -25.03 8.82 -5.32
CA ILE A 71 -25.51 9.02 -6.68
C ILE A 71 -26.40 7.89 -7.20
N GLY A 72 -26.81 6.97 -6.30
CA GLY A 72 -27.75 5.89 -6.62
C GLY A 72 -27.16 4.78 -7.51
N ILE A 73 -25.86 4.50 -7.38
CA ILE A 73 -25.20 3.37 -8.04
C ILE A 73 -24.98 2.27 -6.97
N GLU A 74 -25.49 1.09 -7.26
CA GLU A 74 -25.30 -0.07 -6.37
C GLU A 74 -23.83 -0.53 -6.39
N SER A 75 -23.25 -0.67 -5.19
CA SER A 75 -21.87 -1.13 -5.03
C SER A 75 -21.82 -2.61 -4.63
N VAL A 76 -21.75 -3.48 -5.62
CA VAL A 76 -21.69 -4.93 -5.42
C VAL A 76 -20.24 -5.38 -5.17
N LYS A 77 -20.04 -6.20 -4.12
CA LYS A 77 -18.74 -6.83 -3.81
C LYS A 77 -18.91 -8.33 -3.69
N VAL A 78 -17.93 -9.09 -4.18
CA VAL A 78 -17.84 -10.53 -4.01
C VAL A 78 -16.48 -10.86 -3.39
N ASN A 79 -16.49 -11.52 -2.23
CA ASN A 79 -15.27 -11.82 -1.46
C ASN A 79 -14.36 -10.58 -1.25
N GLY A 80 -14.98 -9.41 -0.95
CA GLY A 80 -14.28 -8.15 -0.73
C GLY A 80 -13.83 -7.42 -2.00
N ARG A 81 -13.98 -8.00 -3.19
CA ARG A 81 -13.64 -7.38 -4.48
C ARG A 81 -14.88 -6.78 -5.12
N ARG A 82 -14.78 -5.53 -5.59
CA ARG A 82 -15.89 -4.79 -6.23
C ARG A 82 -16.08 -5.23 -7.67
N ILE A 83 -17.32 -5.48 -8.06
CA ILE A 83 -17.71 -5.49 -9.47
C ILE A 83 -17.73 -4.04 -9.95
N THR A 84 -16.98 -3.74 -11.01
CA THR A 84 -16.76 -2.37 -11.50
C THR A 84 -17.31 -2.25 -12.92
N ASP A 85 -18.59 -1.91 -13.05
CA ASP A 85 -19.22 -1.66 -14.34
C ASP A 85 -18.75 -0.31 -14.94
N ASP A 86 -19.28 0.06 -16.12
CA ASP A 86 -18.86 1.28 -16.81
C ASP A 86 -19.25 2.56 -16.02
N ARG A 87 -20.33 2.55 -15.26
CA ARG A 87 -20.70 3.67 -14.39
C ARG A 87 -19.80 3.73 -13.15
N MET A 88 -19.49 2.58 -12.58
CA MET A 88 -18.65 2.49 -11.39
C MET A 88 -17.20 2.91 -11.68
N ILE A 89 -16.64 2.64 -12.88
CA ILE A 89 -15.28 3.08 -13.22
C ILE A 89 -15.23 4.60 -13.40
N GLU A 90 -16.30 5.24 -13.93
CA GLU A 90 -16.39 6.70 -13.98
C GLU A 90 -16.37 7.32 -12.58
N VAL A 91 -17.13 6.75 -11.64
CA VAL A 91 -17.13 7.19 -10.24
C VAL A 91 -15.76 6.94 -9.59
N ALA A 92 -15.10 5.81 -9.88
CA ALA A 92 -13.76 5.52 -9.37
C ALA A 92 -12.75 6.57 -9.82
N ASN A 93 -12.79 7.00 -11.09
CA ASN A 93 -11.93 8.06 -11.62
C ASN A 93 -12.11 9.37 -10.85
N MET A 94 -13.35 9.79 -10.59
CA MET A 94 -13.66 11.01 -9.83
C MET A 94 -13.18 10.91 -8.38
N VAL A 95 -13.51 9.81 -7.71
CA VAL A 95 -13.22 9.60 -6.29
C VAL A 95 -11.71 9.49 -6.03
N PHE A 96 -11.00 8.73 -6.85
CA PHE A 96 -9.57 8.55 -6.67
C PHE A 96 -8.79 9.82 -7.00
N SER A 97 -9.23 10.60 -8.00
CA SER A 97 -8.64 11.93 -8.27
C SER A 97 -8.86 12.90 -7.11
N GLY A 98 -10.04 12.86 -6.48
CA GLY A 98 -10.34 13.65 -5.28
C GLY A 98 -9.41 13.25 -4.12
N ALA A 99 -9.30 11.96 -3.81
CA ALA A 99 -8.43 11.44 -2.77
C ALA A 99 -6.95 11.82 -3.00
N SER A 100 -6.47 11.71 -4.26
CA SER A 100 -5.12 12.19 -4.62
C SER A 100 -4.97 13.68 -4.31
N THR A 101 -5.96 14.50 -4.66
CA THR A 101 -5.91 15.96 -4.43
C THR A 101 -5.84 16.30 -2.94
N ASP A 102 -6.58 15.58 -2.10
CA ASP A 102 -6.55 15.77 -0.65
C ASP A 102 -5.15 15.44 -0.06
N ILE A 103 -4.55 14.33 -0.52
CA ILE A 103 -3.17 13.95 -0.13
C ILE A 103 -2.17 15.02 -0.59
N LEU A 104 -2.29 15.50 -1.82
CA LEU A 104 -1.41 16.56 -2.35
C LEU A 104 -1.54 17.86 -1.55
N GLY A 105 -2.76 18.25 -1.17
CA GLY A 105 -3.01 19.42 -0.33
C GLY A 105 -2.34 19.29 1.04
N ALA A 106 -2.47 18.11 1.66
CA ALA A 106 -1.83 17.83 2.95
C ALA A 106 -0.31 17.80 2.87
N LEU A 107 0.29 17.18 1.84
CA LEU A 107 1.74 17.20 1.63
C LEU A 107 2.26 18.65 1.42
N ARG A 108 1.51 19.45 0.65
CA ARG A 108 1.87 20.86 0.41
C ARG A 108 1.88 21.69 1.68
N SER A 109 0.95 21.45 2.62
CA SER A 109 0.91 22.19 3.89
C SER A 109 2.16 21.96 4.76
N HIS A 110 2.83 20.82 4.56
CA HIS A 110 4.10 20.46 5.20
C HIS A 110 5.34 20.71 4.30
N GLY A 111 5.18 21.50 3.22
CA GLY A 111 6.31 21.91 2.36
C GLY A 111 6.89 20.77 1.50
N THR A 112 6.12 19.73 1.24
CA THR A 112 6.57 18.58 0.43
C THR A 112 5.99 18.69 -0.98
N PRO A 113 6.82 18.94 -2.02
CA PRO A 113 6.38 18.96 -3.41
C PRO A 113 5.93 17.55 -3.84
N ALA A 114 4.70 17.44 -4.36
CA ALA A 114 4.14 16.17 -4.77
C ALA A 114 3.39 16.28 -6.09
N VAL A 115 3.26 15.17 -6.82
CA VAL A 115 2.55 15.07 -8.10
C VAL A 115 1.58 13.90 -8.03
N GLY A 116 0.28 14.18 -8.27
CA GLY A 116 -0.74 13.15 -8.39
C GLY A 116 -0.75 12.55 -9.78
N LEU A 117 -0.85 11.23 -9.86
CA LEU A 117 -1.01 10.44 -11.08
C LEU A 117 -1.79 9.17 -10.79
N SER A 118 -2.23 8.52 -11.84
CA SER A 118 -2.78 7.16 -11.79
C SER A 118 -1.84 6.20 -12.52
N GLY A 119 -2.12 4.92 -12.47
CA GLY A 119 -1.35 3.96 -13.27
C GLY A 119 -1.51 4.14 -14.78
N VAL A 120 -2.47 4.96 -15.23
CA VAL A 120 -2.64 5.31 -16.65
C VAL A 120 -1.57 6.31 -17.13
N ASP A 121 -1.13 7.20 -16.23
CA ASP A 121 -0.21 8.28 -16.56
C ASP A 121 1.18 7.74 -16.90
N GLY A 122 1.67 8.08 -18.09
CA GLY A 122 2.97 7.66 -18.58
C GLY A 122 3.13 6.15 -18.73
N ASP A 123 2.02 5.42 -18.98
CA ASP A 123 1.98 3.96 -19.10
C ASP A 123 2.51 3.22 -17.84
N LEU A 124 2.35 3.84 -16.66
CA LEU A 124 2.89 3.32 -15.41
C LEU A 124 2.39 1.90 -15.09
N VAL A 125 1.09 1.64 -15.28
CA VAL A 125 0.46 0.34 -15.01
C VAL A 125 -0.32 -0.12 -16.23
N GLN A 126 0.26 -1.02 -16.99
CA GLN A 126 -0.41 -1.75 -18.07
C GLN A 126 -1.09 -2.98 -17.47
N ALA A 127 -2.37 -3.15 -17.81
CA ALA A 127 -3.18 -4.22 -17.24
C ALA A 127 -4.06 -4.86 -18.30
N THR A 128 -4.47 -6.10 -18.07
CA THR A 128 -5.50 -6.79 -18.85
C THR A 128 -6.76 -6.90 -18.02
N ARG A 129 -7.93 -6.70 -18.67
CA ARG A 129 -9.23 -6.92 -18.02
C ARG A 129 -9.27 -8.34 -17.47
N ARG A 130 -9.60 -8.46 -16.18
CA ARG A 130 -9.73 -9.77 -15.53
C ARG A 130 -10.82 -10.60 -16.23
N PRO A 131 -10.54 -11.84 -16.65
CA PRO A 131 -11.57 -12.73 -17.16
C PRO A 131 -12.53 -13.13 -16.04
N PRO A 132 -13.76 -13.59 -16.38
CA PRO A 132 -14.64 -14.19 -15.39
C PRO A 132 -13.95 -15.32 -14.64
N VAL A 133 -14.15 -15.38 -13.31
CA VAL A 133 -13.51 -16.36 -12.43
C VAL A 133 -14.56 -17.14 -11.64
N LYS A 134 -14.34 -18.45 -11.48
CA LYS A 134 -15.15 -19.27 -10.59
C LYS A 134 -14.71 -19.03 -9.15
N LEU A 135 -15.62 -18.66 -8.29
CA LEU A 135 -15.39 -18.37 -6.88
C LEU A 135 -16.44 -19.08 -6.03
N VAL A 136 -16.02 -19.58 -4.88
CA VAL A 136 -16.95 -19.93 -3.81
C VAL A 136 -17.29 -18.63 -3.07
N ASP A 137 -18.54 -18.26 -3.09
CA ASP A 137 -19.04 -17.13 -2.33
C ASP A 137 -18.94 -17.45 -0.84
N ARG A 138 -18.20 -16.65 -0.09
CA ARG A 138 -17.93 -16.91 1.33
C ARG A 138 -19.16 -16.71 2.22
N GLU A 139 -20.16 -15.96 1.75
CA GLU A 139 -21.40 -15.72 2.49
C GLU A 139 -22.41 -16.85 2.26
N THR A 140 -22.53 -17.31 1.00
CA THR A 140 -23.54 -18.34 0.64
C THR A 140 -22.98 -19.76 0.54
N GLY A 141 -21.66 -19.92 0.39
CA GLY A 141 -21.00 -21.20 0.15
C GLY A 141 -21.19 -21.76 -1.27
N GLU A 142 -21.85 -21.03 -2.17
CA GLU A 142 -22.14 -21.46 -3.52
C GLU A 142 -20.99 -21.13 -4.47
N GLU A 143 -20.66 -22.06 -5.36
CA GLU A 143 -19.73 -21.81 -6.47
C GLU A 143 -20.49 -21.07 -7.59
N ARG A 144 -19.95 -19.89 -7.97
CA ARG A 144 -20.49 -19.10 -9.08
C ARG A 144 -19.38 -18.50 -9.94
N GLU A 145 -19.66 -18.30 -11.20
CA GLU A 145 -18.80 -17.54 -12.10
C GLU A 145 -19.10 -16.04 -11.92
N VAL A 146 -18.05 -15.25 -11.64
CA VAL A 146 -18.14 -13.82 -11.40
C VAL A 146 -17.30 -13.07 -12.43
N ASP A 147 -17.95 -12.19 -13.20
CA ASP A 147 -17.28 -11.19 -14.04
C ASP A 147 -17.14 -9.89 -13.24
N PHE A 148 -15.91 -9.52 -12.93
CA PHE A 148 -15.60 -8.25 -12.23
C PHE A 148 -15.62 -7.03 -13.16
N GLN A 149 -15.85 -7.22 -14.47
CA GLN A 149 -15.96 -6.21 -15.52
C GLN A 149 -14.70 -5.35 -15.68
N ASN A 150 -14.74 -4.04 -15.36
CA ASN A 150 -13.60 -3.13 -15.53
C ASN A 150 -12.59 -3.24 -14.37
N VAL A 151 -12.31 -4.47 -13.94
CA VAL A 151 -11.21 -4.76 -13.01
C VAL A 151 -10.04 -5.32 -13.81
N GLY A 152 -8.82 -4.83 -13.50
CA GLY A 152 -7.60 -5.23 -14.18
C GLY A 152 -6.70 -6.12 -13.35
N ASP A 153 -5.98 -7.00 -14.05
CA ASP A 153 -4.79 -7.70 -13.57
C ASP A 153 -3.56 -7.04 -14.22
N ILE A 154 -2.55 -6.74 -13.42
CA ILE A 154 -1.35 -6.03 -13.88
C ILE A 154 -0.49 -6.96 -14.73
N ASP A 155 -0.17 -6.53 -15.94
CA ASP A 155 0.77 -7.20 -16.83
C ASP A 155 2.20 -6.69 -16.64
N VAL A 156 2.34 -5.34 -16.62
CA VAL A 156 3.64 -4.65 -16.55
C VAL A 156 3.51 -3.35 -15.76
N VAL A 157 4.54 -3.02 -14.99
CA VAL A 157 4.74 -1.70 -14.40
C VAL A 157 5.98 -1.06 -15.01
N ASP A 158 5.80 0.08 -15.71
CA ASP A 158 6.89 0.92 -16.18
C ASP A 158 7.14 2.08 -15.19
N SER A 159 8.16 1.93 -14.36
CA SER A 159 8.48 2.91 -13.32
C SER A 159 9.15 4.20 -13.84
N LYS A 160 9.29 4.39 -15.15
CA LYS A 160 10.01 5.52 -15.75
C LYS A 160 9.49 6.87 -15.26
N VAL A 161 8.16 7.08 -15.26
CA VAL A 161 7.55 8.34 -14.83
C VAL A 161 7.82 8.59 -13.33
N LEU A 162 7.76 7.55 -12.50
CA LEU A 162 8.07 7.67 -11.07
C LEU A 162 9.54 8.06 -10.84
N ASN A 163 10.46 7.44 -11.57
CA ASN A 163 11.89 7.77 -11.47
C ASN A 163 12.15 9.24 -11.87
N VAL A 164 11.54 9.72 -12.97
CA VAL A 164 11.65 11.13 -13.40
C VAL A 164 11.16 12.08 -12.30
N LEU A 165 10.04 11.78 -11.66
CA LEU A 165 9.51 12.61 -10.57
C LEU A 165 10.42 12.59 -9.34
N LEU A 166 10.88 11.42 -8.91
CA LEU A 166 11.76 11.26 -7.76
C LEU A 166 13.12 11.94 -7.97
N ASP A 167 13.70 11.85 -9.18
CA ASP A 167 14.97 12.48 -9.53
C ASP A 167 14.86 14.02 -9.52
N ASN A 168 13.65 14.55 -9.76
CA ASN A 168 13.35 15.97 -9.66
C ASN A 168 12.77 16.36 -8.29
N ARG A 169 12.92 15.52 -7.27
CA ARG A 169 12.51 15.84 -5.90
C ARG A 169 11.01 16.04 -5.73
N PHE A 170 10.18 15.35 -6.51
CA PHE A 170 8.73 15.26 -6.26
C PHE A 170 8.39 13.96 -5.57
N VAL A 171 7.35 13.97 -4.75
CA VAL A 171 6.72 12.77 -4.18
C VAL A 171 5.56 12.36 -5.10
N PRO A 172 5.66 11.23 -5.83
CA PRO A 172 4.54 10.72 -6.61
C PRO A 172 3.42 10.20 -5.70
N VAL A 173 2.16 10.55 -6.01
CA VAL A 173 0.95 10.06 -5.35
C VAL A 173 0.11 9.31 -6.39
N VAL A 174 0.03 7.99 -6.28
CA VAL A 174 -0.52 7.12 -7.32
C VAL A 174 -1.90 6.60 -6.93
N ALA A 175 -2.89 6.87 -7.77
CA ALA A 175 -4.24 6.32 -7.66
C ALA A 175 -4.34 4.89 -8.23
N PRO A 176 -5.24 4.02 -7.71
CA PRO A 176 -5.27 2.59 -8.03
C PRO A 176 -6.02 2.29 -9.34
N LEU A 177 -5.58 2.88 -10.42
CA LEU A 177 -6.08 2.67 -11.78
C LEU A 177 -4.95 2.21 -12.69
N GLY A 178 -5.28 1.51 -13.75
CA GLY A 178 -4.38 1.18 -14.85
C GLY A 178 -5.15 1.22 -16.16
N ALA A 179 -4.50 0.92 -17.27
CA ALA A 179 -5.17 0.84 -18.56
C ALA A 179 -4.76 -0.44 -19.31
N ASP A 180 -5.66 -0.90 -20.17
CA ASP A 180 -5.31 -1.92 -21.14
C ASP A 180 -4.63 -1.29 -22.39
N ARG A 181 -4.17 -2.14 -23.32
CA ARG A 181 -3.49 -1.70 -24.54
C ARG A 181 -4.37 -0.84 -25.46
N ALA A 182 -5.71 -0.90 -25.30
CA ALA A 182 -6.65 -0.06 -26.05
C ALA A 182 -6.92 1.27 -25.34
N GLY A 183 -6.32 1.52 -24.17
CA GLY A 183 -6.52 2.71 -23.35
C GLY A 183 -7.76 2.65 -22.46
N LYS A 184 -8.42 1.48 -22.35
CA LYS A 184 -9.56 1.34 -21.44
C LYS A 184 -9.06 1.31 -19.99
N VAL A 185 -9.60 2.23 -19.17
CA VAL A 185 -9.25 2.34 -17.75
C VAL A 185 -9.82 1.16 -16.96
N LEU A 186 -9.00 0.62 -16.07
CA LEU A 186 -9.32 -0.50 -15.22
C LEU A 186 -9.07 -0.15 -13.75
N ASN A 187 -9.98 -0.57 -12.88
CA ASN A 187 -9.83 -0.49 -11.43
C ASN A 187 -8.91 -1.63 -10.96
N ILE A 188 -7.89 -1.29 -10.20
CA ILE A 188 -6.89 -2.25 -9.73
C ILE A 188 -6.80 -2.18 -8.20
N ASN A 189 -6.50 -3.30 -7.57
CA ASN A 189 -6.29 -3.32 -6.13
C ASN A 189 -5.02 -2.53 -5.76
N ALA A 190 -5.14 -1.59 -4.83
CA ALA A 190 -4.04 -0.72 -4.42
C ALA A 190 -2.88 -1.49 -3.74
N ASP A 191 -3.15 -2.57 -3.01
CA ASP A 191 -2.11 -3.41 -2.41
C ASP A 191 -1.30 -4.11 -3.53
N THR A 192 -1.99 -4.58 -4.60
CA THR A 192 -1.34 -5.17 -5.78
C THR A 192 -0.47 -4.15 -6.52
N ILE A 193 -0.98 -2.92 -6.75
CA ILE A 193 -0.16 -1.85 -7.36
C ILE A 193 1.07 -1.58 -6.51
N ALA A 194 0.92 -1.48 -5.19
CA ALA A 194 2.02 -1.20 -4.29
C ALA A 194 3.10 -2.28 -4.34
N SER A 195 2.71 -3.55 -4.34
CA SER A 195 3.63 -4.68 -4.49
C SER A 195 4.37 -4.61 -5.84
N MET A 196 3.65 -4.47 -6.96
CA MET A 196 4.22 -4.48 -8.30
C MET A 196 5.09 -3.24 -8.59
N VAL A 197 4.69 -2.06 -8.12
CA VAL A 197 5.52 -0.85 -8.21
C VAL A 197 6.78 -1.01 -7.38
N SER A 198 6.69 -1.58 -6.17
CA SER A 198 7.85 -1.83 -5.31
C SER A 198 8.86 -2.78 -5.97
N ALA A 199 8.37 -3.77 -6.71
CA ALA A 199 9.19 -4.72 -7.47
C ALA A 199 9.84 -4.08 -8.70
N ALA A 200 9.09 -3.24 -9.45
CA ALA A 200 9.58 -2.56 -10.64
C ALA A 200 10.56 -1.42 -10.33
N MET A 201 10.54 -0.92 -9.11
CA MET A 201 11.53 0.02 -8.57
C MET A 201 12.37 -0.75 -7.55
N PRO A 202 13.69 -0.62 -7.48
CA PRO A 202 14.47 -1.29 -6.43
C PRO A 202 14.16 -0.66 -5.06
N ALA A 203 12.91 -0.88 -4.61
CA ALA A 203 12.43 -0.33 -3.34
C ALA A 203 13.18 -0.95 -2.16
N GLU A 204 13.65 -0.12 -1.26
CA GLU A 204 14.28 -0.58 -0.02
C GLU A 204 13.24 -1.13 0.96
N LYS A 205 12.07 -0.45 1.03
CA LYS A 205 10.95 -0.84 1.89
C LYS A 205 9.60 -0.59 1.23
N LEU A 206 8.66 -1.50 1.46
CA LEU A 206 7.23 -1.32 1.24
C LEU A 206 6.53 -1.19 2.60
N PHE A 207 5.74 -0.14 2.80
CA PHE A 207 4.87 0.03 3.96
C PHE A 207 3.41 -0.09 3.54
N LEU A 208 2.69 -1.03 4.13
CA LEU A 208 1.25 -1.19 3.99
C LEU A 208 0.58 -0.62 5.25
N LEU A 209 0.13 0.64 5.17
CA LEU A 209 -0.57 1.29 6.27
C LEU A 209 -2.02 0.79 6.31
N THR A 210 -2.45 0.38 7.48
CA THR A 210 -3.76 -0.19 7.76
C THR A 210 -4.30 0.34 9.10
N ASN A 211 -5.54 0.04 9.42
CA ASN A 211 -6.17 0.40 10.69
C ASN A 211 -5.95 -0.65 11.80
N VAL A 212 -5.03 -1.58 11.61
CA VAL A 212 -4.66 -2.61 12.58
C VAL A 212 -3.14 -2.69 12.73
N GLY A 213 -2.67 -3.07 13.92
CA GLY A 213 -1.26 -3.04 14.31
C GLY A 213 -0.36 -4.12 13.71
N GLY A 214 -0.74 -4.77 12.62
CA GLY A 214 0.02 -5.85 11.99
C GLY A 214 -0.74 -7.18 12.01
N VAL A 215 -0.02 -8.28 11.77
CA VAL A 215 -0.55 -9.65 11.80
C VAL A 215 -0.60 -10.15 13.23
N LEU A 216 -1.75 -10.60 13.68
CA LEU A 216 -1.96 -11.17 15.01
C LEU A 216 -2.03 -12.71 14.92
N LYS A 217 -1.51 -13.41 15.92
CA LYS A 217 -1.72 -14.86 16.08
C LYS A 217 -3.15 -15.17 16.53
N ASP A 218 -3.69 -14.27 17.35
CA ASP A 218 -5.06 -14.30 17.85
C ASP A 218 -5.67 -12.92 17.60
N ILE A 219 -6.76 -12.87 16.83
CA ILE A 219 -7.41 -11.61 16.45
C ILE A 219 -8.01 -10.86 17.66
N ASP A 220 -8.33 -11.57 18.72
CA ASP A 220 -8.90 -11.01 19.95
C ASP A 220 -7.84 -10.55 20.96
N ASP A 221 -6.55 -10.88 20.70
CA ASP A 221 -5.42 -10.46 21.53
C ASP A 221 -4.43 -9.57 20.77
N PRO A 222 -4.49 -8.23 20.93
CA PRO A 222 -3.54 -7.30 20.31
C PRO A 222 -2.08 -7.53 20.71
N SER A 223 -1.82 -8.19 21.85
CA SER A 223 -0.46 -8.51 22.31
C SER A 223 0.15 -9.70 21.54
N SER A 224 -0.67 -10.46 20.82
CA SER A 224 -0.26 -11.62 20.01
C SER A 224 0.39 -11.24 18.69
N ARG A 225 0.69 -9.95 18.46
CA ARG A 225 1.27 -9.47 17.22
C ARG A 225 2.58 -10.17 16.88
N ILE A 226 2.68 -10.60 15.62
CA ILE A 226 3.90 -11.19 15.06
C ILE A 226 4.80 -10.04 14.57
N SER A 227 5.97 -9.90 15.17
CA SER A 227 6.90 -8.80 14.85
C SER A 227 7.52 -8.96 13.46
N TYR A 228 7.85 -10.18 13.05
CA TYR A 228 8.33 -10.49 11.71
C TYR A 228 7.87 -11.87 11.25
N LEU A 229 7.82 -12.05 9.94
CA LEU A 229 7.57 -13.30 9.25
C LEU A 229 8.60 -13.44 8.13
N THR A 230 9.09 -14.65 7.92
CA THR A 230 9.75 -14.99 6.66
C THR A 230 8.72 -15.17 5.57
N GLU A 231 9.15 -15.15 4.30
CA GLU A 231 8.27 -15.43 3.15
C GLU A 231 7.53 -16.75 3.33
N SER A 232 8.25 -17.84 3.61
CA SER A 232 7.66 -19.16 3.82
C SER A 232 6.75 -19.23 5.06
N GLY A 233 7.11 -18.55 6.14
CA GLY A 233 6.28 -18.45 7.35
C GLY A 233 4.96 -17.72 7.08
N ALA A 234 4.99 -16.65 6.30
CA ALA A 234 3.80 -15.91 5.91
C ALA A 234 2.89 -16.74 4.97
N GLU A 235 3.46 -17.49 4.03
CA GLU A 235 2.70 -18.41 3.16
C GLU A 235 2.02 -19.52 3.94
N SER A 236 2.73 -20.13 4.89
CA SER A 236 2.14 -21.15 5.76
C SER A 236 0.95 -20.58 6.54
N LEU A 237 1.10 -19.37 7.09
CA LEU A 237 0.03 -18.71 7.83
C LEU A 237 -1.20 -18.39 6.95
N LEU A 238 -0.98 -18.04 5.68
CA LEU A 238 -2.05 -17.84 4.69
C LEU A 238 -2.75 -19.15 4.31
N ALA A 239 -1.99 -20.23 4.13
CA ALA A 239 -2.50 -21.53 3.75
C ALA A 239 -3.30 -22.19 4.87
N ASP A 240 -2.86 -22.06 6.12
CA ASP A 240 -3.49 -22.65 7.30
C ASP A 240 -4.74 -21.86 7.76
N GLY A 241 -5.09 -20.75 7.09
CA GLY A 241 -6.21 -19.89 7.48
C GLY A 241 -5.97 -19.11 8.76
N GLY A 242 -4.72 -18.98 9.20
CA GLY A 242 -4.32 -18.19 10.39
C GLY A 242 -4.51 -16.68 10.22
N VAL A 243 -4.86 -16.24 9.01
CA VAL A 243 -5.17 -14.84 8.69
C VAL A 243 -6.48 -14.77 7.92
N SER A 244 -7.34 -13.85 8.25
CA SER A 244 -8.67 -13.71 7.63
C SER A 244 -8.99 -12.30 7.14
N GLY A 245 -10.08 -12.16 6.39
CA GLY A 245 -10.63 -10.86 5.99
C GLY A 245 -9.67 -10.00 5.19
N GLY A 246 -9.63 -8.72 5.54
CA GLY A 246 -8.81 -7.70 4.86
C GLY A 246 -7.29 -7.84 5.07
N MET A 247 -6.85 -8.64 6.04
CA MET A 247 -5.41 -8.88 6.28
C MET A 247 -4.81 -9.85 5.26
N MET A 248 -5.57 -10.86 4.78
CA MET A 248 -5.07 -11.82 3.79
C MET A 248 -4.47 -11.15 2.53
N PRO A 249 -5.18 -10.25 1.81
CA PRO A 249 -4.61 -9.60 0.64
C PRO A 249 -3.40 -8.72 0.96
N LYS A 250 -3.32 -8.13 2.17
CA LYS A 250 -2.18 -7.32 2.58
C LYS A 250 -0.95 -8.18 2.84
N LEU A 251 -1.11 -9.28 3.58
CA LEU A 251 -0.01 -10.22 3.82
C LEU A 251 0.47 -10.86 2.51
N GLN A 252 -0.46 -11.24 1.61
CA GLN A 252 -0.10 -11.75 0.29
C GLN A 252 0.71 -10.72 -0.51
N SER A 253 0.27 -9.45 -0.53
CA SER A 253 0.99 -8.38 -1.24
C SER A 253 2.38 -8.11 -0.64
N ALA A 254 2.53 -8.26 0.68
CA ALA A 254 3.84 -8.15 1.33
C ALA A 254 4.78 -9.29 0.92
N VAL A 255 4.26 -10.53 0.88
CA VAL A 255 5.00 -11.72 0.40
C VAL A 255 5.41 -11.55 -1.07
N ASP A 256 4.46 -11.17 -1.93
CA ASP A 256 4.71 -10.97 -3.37
C ASP A 256 5.78 -9.90 -3.62
N ALA A 257 5.77 -8.81 -2.85
CA ALA A 257 6.78 -7.76 -2.94
C ALA A 257 8.17 -8.26 -2.55
N VAL A 258 8.27 -8.99 -1.43
CA VAL A 258 9.55 -9.56 -0.96
C VAL A 258 10.10 -10.59 -1.94
N ARG A 259 9.25 -11.48 -2.45
CA ARG A 259 9.59 -12.47 -3.50
C ARG A 259 10.12 -11.79 -4.76
N ALA A 260 9.56 -10.63 -5.11
CA ALA A 260 9.99 -9.85 -6.26
C ALA A 260 11.25 -8.97 -6.00
N GLY A 261 11.88 -9.07 -4.82
CA GLY A 261 13.17 -8.47 -4.51
C GLY A 261 13.12 -7.22 -3.60
N VAL A 262 11.95 -6.83 -3.09
CA VAL A 262 11.86 -5.80 -2.03
C VAL A 262 12.47 -6.36 -0.76
N LYS A 263 13.40 -5.64 -0.16
CA LYS A 263 14.13 -6.16 1.01
C LYS A 263 13.25 -6.42 2.22
N ARG A 264 12.29 -5.53 2.48
CA ARG A 264 11.41 -5.60 3.65
C ARG A 264 10.04 -5.02 3.31
N ALA A 265 8.99 -5.74 3.61
CA ALA A 265 7.63 -5.24 3.54
C ALA A 265 7.03 -5.19 4.95
N HIS A 266 6.41 -4.07 5.29
CA HIS A 266 5.91 -3.79 6.63
C HIS A 266 4.39 -3.57 6.58
N ILE A 267 3.66 -4.23 7.48
CA ILE A 267 2.23 -4.00 7.71
C ILE A 267 2.12 -3.29 9.05
N ILE A 268 1.70 -2.02 9.04
CA ILE A 268 1.72 -1.15 10.23
C ILE A 268 0.39 -0.44 10.46
N ASP A 269 0.13 -0.08 11.72
CA ASP A 269 -1.01 0.75 12.08
C ASP A 269 -0.78 2.20 11.64
N GLY A 270 -1.50 2.65 10.63
CA GLY A 270 -1.46 4.04 10.17
C GLY A 270 -2.14 5.02 11.10
N LEU A 271 -2.97 4.55 12.05
CA LEU A 271 -3.65 5.42 13.02
C LEU A 271 -2.79 5.73 14.25
N ALA A 272 -1.81 4.88 14.55
CA ALA A 272 -0.91 5.11 15.67
C ALA A 272 0.08 6.24 15.34
N ASP A 273 0.27 7.15 16.29
CA ASP A 273 1.14 8.30 16.12
C ASP A 273 2.59 7.87 15.85
N ASN A 274 3.20 8.47 14.84
CA ASN A 274 4.58 8.23 14.42
C ASN A 274 4.91 6.77 14.06
N SER A 275 3.92 5.92 13.79
CA SER A 275 4.13 4.49 13.53
C SER A 275 5.09 4.26 12.36
N LEU A 276 4.97 5.04 11.29
CA LEU A 276 5.87 5.00 10.14
C LEU A 276 7.32 5.36 10.53
N LEU A 277 7.51 6.41 11.30
CA LEU A 277 8.84 6.85 11.73
C LEU A 277 9.48 5.85 12.71
N PHE A 278 8.70 5.28 13.62
CA PHE A 278 9.19 4.21 14.50
C PHE A 278 9.66 3.00 13.70
N GLU A 279 8.94 2.60 12.65
CA GLU A 279 9.30 1.49 11.79
C GLU A 279 10.56 1.76 10.95
N VAL A 280 10.83 3.04 10.64
CA VAL A 280 12.02 3.45 9.89
C VAL A 280 13.24 3.60 10.79
N PHE A 281 13.10 4.23 11.96
CA PHE A 281 14.22 4.73 12.76
C PHE A 281 14.45 3.97 14.08
N THR A 282 13.75 2.85 14.30
CA THR A 282 13.96 2.03 15.50
C THR A 282 14.08 0.53 15.19
N LYS A 283 14.70 -0.22 16.10
CA LYS A 283 14.77 -1.69 15.99
C LYS A 283 13.45 -2.38 16.36
N LYS A 284 12.64 -1.77 17.23
CA LYS A 284 11.47 -2.45 17.80
C LYS A 284 10.29 -2.52 16.87
N GLY A 285 10.19 -1.65 15.85
CA GLY A 285 9.04 -1.60 14.96
C GLY A 285 7.67 -1.58 15.66
N THR A 286 6.64 -1.18 14.95
CA THR A 286 5.26 -1.10 15.47
C THR A 286 4.30 -2.07 14.78
N GLY A 287 4.77 -2.77 13.74
CA GLY A 287 3.98 -3.63 12.88
C GLY A 287 4.49 -5.06 12.76
N THR A 288 4.14 -5.67 11.64
CA THR A 288 4.68 -6.95 11.18
C THR A 288 5.56 -6.71 9.95
N MET A 289 6.79 -7.15 10.01
CA MET A 289 7.73 -7.10 8.90
C MET A 289 7.77 -8.45 8.18
N VAL A 290 7.73 -8.45 6.86
CA VAL A 290 7.96 -9.62 6.01
C VAL A 290 9.33 -9.48 5.35
N ILE A 291 10.13 -10.54 5.42
CA ILE A 291 11.48 -10.64 4.84
C ILE A 291 11.63 -11.94 4.04
N SER A 292 12.64 -12.01 3.16
CA SER A 292 12.97 -13.27 2.50
C SER A 292 13.54 -14.29 3.50
N ASP A 293 13.36 -15.59 3.23
CA ASP A 293 13.92 -16.65 4.08
C ASP A 293 15.45 -16.53 4.20
N SER A 294 16.13 -16.09 3.13
CA SER A 294 17.56 -15.88 3.11
C SER A 294 18.06 -14.72 3.99
N ALA A 295 17.18 -13.77 4.31
CA ALA A 295 17.53 -12.60 5.13
C ALA A 295 17.31 -12.82 6.64
N GLU A 296 16.72 -13.95 7.04
CA GLU A 296 16.37 -14.21 8.45
C GLU A 296 17.58 -14.24 9.37
N SER A 297 18.65 -14.92 8.96
CA SER A 297 19.88 -15.03 9.77
C SER A 297 20.52 -13.66 10.02
N GLU A 298 20.59 -12.81 8.98
CA GLU A 298 21.11 -11.45 9.10
C GLU A 298 20.22 -10.59 10.03
N TYR A 299 18.91 -10.75 9.94
CA TYR A 299 17.97 -10.03 10.79
C TYR A 299 18.12 -10.39 12.26
N LEU A 300 18.29 -11.68 12.58
CA LEU A 300 18.47 -12.16 13.95
C LEU A 300 19.82 -11.72 14.56
N GLU A 301 20.88 -11.57 13.75
CA GLU A 301 22.18 -11.06 14.20
C GLU A 301 22.16 -9.55 14.51
N GLN A 302 21.28 -8.79 13.87
CA GLN A 302 21.14 -7.34 14.05
C GLN A 302 20.19 -6.95 15.21
N GLY A 303 19.38 -7.87 15.72
CA GLY A 303 18.43 -7.71 16.84
C GLY A 303 19.11 -7.84 18.17
#